data_cf5f9ac11b4fefcbe209fefce89ea396
#
_entry.id   cf5f9ac11b4fefcbe209fefce89ea396
#
_cell.length_a   1.000
_cell.length_b   1.000
_cell.length_c   1.000
_cell.angle_alpha   90.00
_cell.angle_beta   90.00
_cell.angle_gamma   90.00
#
_symmetry.space_group_name_H-M   'P 1'
#
loop_
_entity.id
_entity.type
_entity.pdbx_description
1 polymer ?
#
loop_
_entity_poly.entity_id
_entity_poly.type
_entity_poly.pdbx_seq_one_letter_code
_entity_poly.pdbx_strand_id
1 'polypeptide(L)'
;MNPEQGGVVMDSAEAAGDTYAVRDAEAAALTRAATDERQHRASDARRHADAGFLDALRRKQAAEELAIRQAQQRSEADTAAESAAAERAHAERMQELAA
;
A
#
# COMPACT_ATOMS: atom_id res chain seq x y z
N MET A 1 59.25 45.35 -13.77
CA MET A 1 58.15 44.42 -13.51
C MET A 1 58.42 43.14 -14.25
N ASN A 2 58.46 42.02 -13.54
CA ASN A 2 58.71 40.72 -14.15
C ASN A 2 57.41 40.07 -14.59
N PRO A 3 57.19 39.81 -15.89
CA PRO A 3 55.95 39.20 -16.40
C PRO A 3 55.65 37.82 -15.87
N GLU A 4 56.68 37.05 -15.49
CA GLU A 4 56.56 35.70 -14.92
C GLU A 4 55.87 35.71 -13.53
N GLN A 5 56.14 36.72 -12.70
CA GLN A 5 55.48 36.87 -11.41
C GLN A 5 53.99 37.19 -11.51
N GLY A 6 53.59 37.94 -12.52
CA GLY A 6 52.21 38.24 -12.79
C GLY A 6 51.40 37.01 -13.24
N GLY A 7 52.03 36.15 -14.06
CA GLY A 7 51.43 34.93 -14.51
C GLY A 7 51.24 33.90 -13.38
N VAL A 8 52.22 33.78 -12.48
CA VAL A 8 52.12 32.87 -11.33
C VAL A 8 50.99 33.27 -10.37
N VAL A 9 50.81 34.56 -10.13
CA VAL A 9 49.72 35.07 -9.27
C VAL A 9 48.33 34.82 -9.89
N MET A 10 48.19 35.00 -11.19
CA MET A 10 46.95 34.72 -11.91
C MET A 10 46.61 33.23 -11.90
N ASP A 11 47.57 32.35 -12.15
CA ASP A 11 47.38 30.91 -12.11
C ASP A 11 46.95 30.43 -10.72
N SER A 12 47.50 31.00 -9.65
CA SER A 12 47.08 30.64 -8.29
C SER A 12 45.67 31.08 -7.97
N ALA A 13 45.22 32.23 -8.45
CA ALA A 13 43.87 32.73 -8.27
C ALA A 13 42.84 31.88 -9.06
N GLU A 14 43.16 31.50 -10.29
CA GLU A 14 42.36 30.61 -11.12
C GLU A 14 42.24 29.21 -10.50
N ALA A 15 43.32 28.64 -10.03
CA ALA A 15 43.34 27.34 -9.34
C ALA A 15 42.52 27.37 -8.07
N ALA A 16 42.55 28.43 -7.27
CA ALA A 16 41.71 28.59 -6.09
C ALA A 16 40.22 28.70 -6.45
N GLY A 17 39.87 29.46 -7.50
CA GLY A 17 38.52 29.58 -8.00
C GLY A 17 37.94 28.26 -8.52
N ASP A 18 38.76 27.50 -9.27
CA ASP A 18 38.39 26.17 -9.76
C ASP A 18 38.16 25.18 -8.59
N THR A 19 38.99 25.25 -7.54
CA THR A 19 38.83 24.40 -6.36
C THR A 19 37.53 24.71 -5.61
N TYR A 20 37.17 25.97 -5.44
CA TYR A 20 35.88 26.35 -4.84
C TYR A 20 34.70 25.94 -5.69
N ALA A 21 34.78 26.09 -6.99
CA ALA A 21 33.73 25.66 -7.91
C ALA A 21 33.49 24.12 -7.86
N VAL A 22 34.58 23.34 -7.78
CA VAL A 22 34.49 21.88 -7.65
C VAL A 22 33.87 21.50 -6.30
N ARG A 23 34.22 22.15 -5.21
CA ARG A 23 33.66 21.90 -3.87
C ARG A 23 32.15 22.24 -3.86
N ASP A 24 31.77 23.34 -4.46
CA ASP A 24 30.35 23.75 -4.56
C ASP A 24 29.56 22.74 -5.39
N ALA A 25 30.12 22.27 -6.49
CA ALA A 25 29.51 21.24 -7.33
C ALA A 25 29.34 19.90 -6.58
N GLU A 26 30.37 19.51 -5.82
CA GLU A 26 30.31 18.29 -4.99
C GLU A 26 29.27 18.43 -3.89
N ALA A 27 29.21 19.58 -3.20
CA ALA A 27 28.22 19.84 -2.17
C ALA A 27 26.79 19.82 -2.74
N ALA A 28 26.59 20.43 -3.91
CA ALA A 28 25.31 20.38 -4.60
C ALA A 28 24.91 18.98 -5.03
N ALA A 29 25.86 18.17 -5.50
CA ALA A 29 25.63 16.78 -5.87
C ALA A 29 25.23 15.94 -4.67
N LEU A 30 25.90 16.11 -3.52
CA LEU A 30 25.55 15.41 -2.28
C LEU A 30 24.16 15.81 -1.76
N THR A 31 23.82 17.09 -1.85
CA THR A 31 22.48 17.58 -1.47
C THR A 31 21.39 16.97 -2.35
N ARG A 32 21.61 16.92 -3.67
CA ARG A 32 20.67 16.28 -4.59
C ARG A 32 20.51 14.79 -4.31
N ALA A 33 21.61 14.08 -4.09
CA ALA A 33 21.59 12.66 -3.76
C ALA A 33 20.81 12.40 -2.46
N ALA A 34 21.02 13.22 -1.42
CA ALA A 34 20.28 13.11 -0.17
C ALA A 34 18.79 13.42 -0.33
N THR A 35 18.43 14.39 -1.17
CA THR A 35 17.06 14.72 -1.49
C THR A 35 16.39 13.59 -2.27
N ASP A 36 17.05 13.05 -3.28
CA ASP A 36 16.56 11.92 -4.07
C ASP A 36 16.34 10.69 -3.19
N GLU A 37 17.26 10.41 -2.28
CA GLU A 37 17.12 9.28 -1.34
C GLU A 37 15.91 9.47 -0.42
N ARG A 38 15.70 10.68 0.10
CA ARG A 38 14.52 10.97 0.94
C ARG A 38 13.23 10.84 0.17
N GLN A 39 13.19 11.32 -1.07
CA GLN A 39 12.03 11.16 -1.95
C GLN A 39 11.75 9.71 -2.27
N HIS A 40 12.80 8.92 -2.50
CA HIS A 40 12.67 7.49 -2.75
C HIS A 40 12.10 6.74 -1.55
N ARG A 41 12.62 7.03 -0.35
CA ARG A 41 12.10 6.46 0.91
C ARG A 41 10.64 6.84 1.16
N ALA A 42 10.28 8.10 0.90
CA ALA A 42 8.92 8.57 1.05
C ALA A 42 7.96 7.89 0.04
N SER A 43 8.40 7.67 -1.20
CA SER A 43 7.66 6.92 -2.20
C SER A 43 7.46 5.47 -1.79
N ASP A 44 8.51 4.81 -1.31
CA ASP A 44 8.44 3.43 -0.84
C ASP A 44 7.51 3.29 0.36
N ALA A 45 7.58 4.22 1.31
CA ALA A 45 6.69 4.25 2.46
C ALA A 45 5.22 4.40 2.05
N ARG A 46 4.92 5.26 1.06
CA ARG A 46 3.58 5.42 0.51
C ARG A 46 3.08 4.16 -0.19
N ARG A 47 3.92 3.53 -1.01
CA ARG A 47 3.57 2.27 -1.67
C ARG A 47 3.28 1.17 -0.67
N HIS A 48 4.07 1.10 0.39
CA HIS A 48 3.88 0.11 1.45
C HIS A 48 2.57 0.37 2.22
N ALA A 49 2.28 1.62 2.54
CA ALA A 49 1.02 2.02 3.19
C ALA A 49 -0.19 1.74 2.29
N ASP A 50 -0.09 2.05 1.00
CA ASP A 50 -1.16 1.78 0.02
C ASP A 50 -1.40 0.28 -0.15
N ALA A 51 -0.35 -0.53 -0.21
CA ALA A 51 -0.45 -1.98 -0.28
C ALA A 51 -1.11 -2.56 0.98
N GLY A 52 -0.76 -2.04 2.16
CA GLY A 52 -1.39 -2.41 3.42
C GLY A 52 -2.87 -2.04 3.47
N PHE A 53 -3.23 -0.87 2.98
CA PHE A 53 -4.61 -0.43 2.89
C PHE A 53 -5.43 -1.32 1.95
N LEU A 54 -4.90 -1.62 0.75
CA LEU A 54 -5.56 -2.51 -0.20
C LEU A 54 -5.74 -3.93 0.35
N ASP A 55 -4.75 -4.44 1.07
CA ASP A 55 -4.82 -5.75 1.71
C ASP A 55 -5.92 -5.79 2.79
N ALA A 56 -5.98 -4.75 3.63
CA ALA A 56 -7.02 -4.60 4.63
C ALA A 56 -8.42 -4.51 4.01
N LEU A 57 -8.55 -3.78 2.89
CA LEU A 57 -9.81 -3.68 2.16
C LEU A 57 -10.25 -5.02 1.58
N ARG A 58 -9.32 -5.79 1.01
CA ARG A 58 -9.60 -7.14 0.48
C ARG A 58 -10.06 -8.09 1.59
N ARG A 59 -9.42 -8.03 2.76
CA ARG A 59 -9.82 -8.83 3.92
C ARG A 59 -11.22 -8.48 4.40
N LYS A 60 -11.54 -7.19 4.44
CA LYS A 60 -12.88 -6.71 4.78
C LYS A 60 -13.94 -7.21 3.81
N GLN A 61 -13.66 -7.12 2.51
CA GLN A 61 -14.56 -7.62 1.47
C GLN A 61 -14.76 -9.13 1.56
N ALA A 62 -13.68 -9.89 1.78
CA ALA A 62 -13.76 -11.34 1.96
C ALA A 62 -14.59 -11.71 3.19
N ALA A 63 -14.44 -10.98 4.30
CA ALA A 63 -15.23 -11.20 5.51
C ALA A 63 -16.71 -10.87 5.29
N GLU A 64 -17.03 -9.81 4.57
CA GLU A 64 -18.40 -9.44 4.20
C GLU A 64 -19.06 -10.50 3.30
N GLU A 65 -18.33 -10.98 2.30
CA GLU A 65 -18.80 -12.06 1.42
C GLU A 65 -19.07 -13.36 2.18
N LEU A 66 -18.17 -13.69 3.11
CA LEU A 66 -18.35 -14.87 3.96
C LEU A 66 -19.59 -14.72 4.86
N ALA A 67 -19.79 -13.55 5.46
CA ALA A 67 -20.95 -13.27 6.29
C ALA A 67 -22.26 -13.38 5.50
N ILE A 68 -22.28 -12.89 4.25
CA ILE A 68 -23.43 -13.01 3.36
C ILE A 68 -23.72 -14.48 3.04
N ARG A 69 -22.69 -15.26 2.70
CA ARG A 69 -22.87 -16.70 2.43
C ARG A 69 -23.38 -17.47 3.64
N GLN A 70 -22.87 -17.16 4.83
CA GLN A 70 -23.34 -17.78 6.07
C GLN A 70 -24.79 -17.41 6.37
N ALA A 71 -25.19 -16.16 6.14
CA ALA A 71 -26.56 -15.74 6.30
C ALA A 71 -27.52 -16.44 5.32
N GLN A 72 -27.09 -16.61 4.07
CA GLN A 72 -27.85 -17.36 3.05
C GLN A 72 -27.99 -18.82 3.43
N GLN A 73 -26.92 -19.47 3.89
CA GLN A 73 -26.95 -20.87 4.34
C GLN A 73 -27.89 -21.06 5.53
N ARG A 74 -27.90 -20.12 6.49
CA ARG A 74 -28.84 -20.14 7.62
C ARG A 74 -30.28 -19.99 7.15
N SER A 75 -30.53 -19.06 6.24
CA SER A 75 -31.85 -18.84 5.66
C SER A 75 -32.35 -20.07 4.92
N GLU A 76 -31.51 -20.72 4.12
CA GLU A 76 -31.84 -21.96 3.42
C GLU A 76 -32.10 -23.10 4.39
N ALA A 77 -31.29 -23.23 5.46
CA ALA A 77 -31.49 -24.24 6.49
C ALA A 77 -32.83 -24.01 7.24
N ASP A 78 -33.14 -22.77 7.58
CA ASP A 78 -34.42 -22.41 8.23
C ASP A 78 -35.61 -22.74 7.34
N THR A 79 -35.54 -22.40 6.07
CA THR A 79 -36.56 -22.70 5.09
C THR A 79 -36.77 -24.23 4.95
N ALA A 80 -35.66 -24.98 4.87
CA ALA A 80 -35.70 -26.44 4.81
C ALA A 80 -36.33 -27.06 6.08
N ALA A 81 -35.98 -26.50 7.26
CA ALA A 81 -36.55 -26.94 8.52
C ALA A 81 -38.04 -26.65 8.62
N GLU A 82 -38.51 -25.48 8.16
CA GLU A 82 -39.92 -25.13 8.10
C GLU A 82 -40.69 -26.05 7.14
N SER A 83 -40.14 -26.34 5.97
CA SER A 83 -40.71 -27.25 5.03
C SER A 83 -40.83 -28.68 5.58
N ALA A 84 -39.78 -29.16 6.23
CA ALA A 84 -39.77 -30.47 6.87
C ALA A 84 -40.81 -30.57 8.01
N ALA A 85 -40.93 -29.50 8.81
CA ALA A 85 -41.93 -29.44 9.88
C ALA A 85 -43.36 -29.43 9.32
N ALA A 86 -43.61 -28.68 8.24
CA ALA A 86 -44.90 -28.66 7.56
C ALA A 86 -45.26 -30.01 6.96
N GLU A 87 -44.31 -30.71 6.35
CA GLU A 87 -44.51 -32.06 5.81
C GLU A 87 -44.84 -33.07 6.90
N ARG A 88 -44.15 -33.02 8.03
CA ARG A 88 -44.44 -33.89 9.19
C ARG A 88 -45.81 -33.61 9.79
N ALA A 89 -46.15 -32.34 9.94
CA ALA A 89 -47.48 -31.95 10.42
C ALA A 89 -48.60 -32.44 9.48
N HIS A 90 -48.37 -32.34 8.19
CA HIS A 90 -49.31 -32.86 7.18
C HIS A 90 -49.43 -34.38 7.27
N ALA A 91 -48.33 -35.11 7.35
CA ALA A 91 -48.31 -36.55 7.48
C ALA A 91 -49.01 -37.03 8.76
N GLU A 92 -48.82 -36.38 9.89
CA GLU A 92 -49.51 -36.66 11.14
C GLU A 92 -51.03 -36.45 11.02
N ARG A 93 -51.47 -35.37 10.40
CA ARG A 93 -52.89 -35.10 10.16
C ARG A 93 -53.54 -36.15 9.24
N MET A 94 -52.80 -36.57 8.22
CA MET A 94 -53.30 -37.63 7.33
C MET A 94 -53.41 -38.97 8.04
N GLN A 95 -52.48 -39.30 8.95
CA GLN A 95 -52.57 -40.52 9.78
C GLN A 95 -53.75 -40.47 10.74
N GLU A 96 -54.01 -39.33 11.37
CA GLU A 96 -55.18 -39.15 12.23
C GLU A 96 -56.47 -39.32 11.49
N LEU A 97 -56.57 -38.77 10.26
CA LEU A 97 -57.74 -38.90 9.40
C LEU A 97 -57.97 -40.34 8.89
N ALA A 98 -56.90 -41.10 8.75
CA ALA A 98 -56.96 -42.47 8.28
C ALA A 98 -57.30 -43.48 9.42
N ALA A 99 -57.03 -43.08 10.63
CA ALA A 99 -57.38 -43.90 11.81
C ALA A 99 -58.85 -43.69 12.12
#